data_ff79f3983f3856a1ece6c9b288c50add
#
_entry.id   ff79f3983f3856a1ece6c9b288c50add
#
_cell.length_a   1.000
_cell.length_b   1.000
_cell.length_c   1.000
_cell.angle_alpha   90.00
_cell.angle_beta   90.00
_cell.angle_gamma   90.00
#
_symmetry.space_group_name_H-M   'P 1'
#
loop_
_entity.id
_entity.type
_entity.pdbx_description
1 polymer ?
#
loop_
_entity_poly.entity_id
_entity_poly.type
_entity_poly.pdbx_seq_one_letter_code
_entity_poly.pdbx_strand_id
1 'polypeptide(L)'
;MQIQYFERLNPEMECIYLLERRYQAGEDAPHSIPALRDYLSGKYNIPMFELEAMLQPLIDLENYVVSNLQVSEEQLRFFFSSRGGTTSALARPLYAVLHSRPHYGSLPEAEKLGALKRVLARVLGLETEDLAGIDSFDALIRFLLQSPATEDVKWICTALFYSIDEYMEELDIILRKATALFLEHVPDTAASLCRSAMKDAKAKIGDDPVALFVNLSLPQRPERLTVVPSMMAFHGVQWDFAAETLYYGVYYTQLGELIVKYSDQSASLVRRLKSIGDKSRLEILRAVKDGPCNGQDIAEKLSLAPATISHHMNLLCNEGLLTATRRGTSLYYEPDCENLSRFLRELEHYLL
;
A
#
# COMPACT_ATOMS: atom_id res chain seq x y z
N MET A 1 16.28 -0.77 16.82
CA MET A 1 16.06 -1.07 15.41
C MET A 1 17.25 -0.58 14.61
N GLN A 2 17.75 -1.39 13.68
CA GLN A 2 18.85 -0.99 12.78
C GLN A 2 18.27 -0.61 11.43
N ILE A 3 18.57 0.61 10.93
CA ILE A 3 18.08 1.08 9.63
C ILE A 3 19.23 1.05 8.61
N GLN A 4 18.97 0.44 7.45
CA GLN A 4 19.91 0.42 6.32
C GLN A 4 19.28 1.12 5.12
N TYR A 5 20.02 2.01 4.47
CA TYR A 5 19.59 2.74 3.30
C TYR A 5 20.37 2.29 2.08
N PHE A 6 19.67 1.88 1.03
CA PHE A 6 20.26 1.49 -0.24
C PHE A 6 19.93 2.54 -1.30
N GLU A 7 20.92 2.93 -2.10
CA GLU A 7 20.75 3.93 -3.15
C GLU A 7 20.46 3.29 -4.52
N ARG A 8 20.12 2.00 -4.55
CA ARG A 8 19.83 1.25 -5.78
C ARG A 8 18.38 0.80 -5.77
N LEU A 9 17.76 0.84 -6.95
CA LEU A 9 16.44 0.27 -7.19
C LEU A 9 16.46 -1.24 -6.99
N ASN A 10 15.31 -1.79 -6.68
CA ASN A 10 15.01 -3.21 -6.87
C ASN A 10 14.19 -3.36 -8.17
N PRO A 11 14.80 -3.69 -9.32
CA PRO A 11 14.15 -3.63 -10.62
C PRO A 11 12.93 -4.55 -10.73
N GLU A 12 12.93 -5.69 -10.04
CA GLU A 12 11.80 -6.62 -10.04
C GLU A 12 10.60 -6.03 -9.28
N MET A 13 10.85 -5.42 -8.12
CA MET A 13 9.78 -4.72 -7.39
C MET A 13 9.28 -3.49 -8.14
N GLU A 14 10.14 -2.78 -8.87
CA GLU A 14 9.70 -1.71 -9.76
C GLU A 14 8.70 -2.23 -10.81
N CYS A 15 9.00 -3.38 -11.43
CA CYS A 15 8.10 -4.02 -12.39
C CYS A 15 6.79 -4.49 -11.74
N ILE A 16 6.84 -5.02 -10.51
CA ILE A 16 5.64 -5.38 -9.75
C ILE A 16 4.76 -4.14 -9.51
N TYR A 17 5.31 -3.03 -9.03
CA TYR A 17 4.56 -1.79 -8.80
C TYR A 17 3.97 -1.21 -10.08
N LEU A 18 4.71 -1.27 -11.20
CA LEU A 18 4.26 -0.84 -12.51
C LEU A 18 3.05 -1.66 -12.98
N LEU A 19 3.18 -2.98 -12.95
CA LEU A 19 2.15 -3.90 -13.44
C LEU A 19 0.92 -3.93 -12.51
N GLU A 20 1.10 -3.89 -11.19
CA GLU A 20 -0.01 -3.78 -10.25
C GLU A 20 -0.81 -2.50 -10.47
N ARG A 21 -0.16 -1.35 -10.68
CA ARG A 21 -0.89 -0.11 -11.03
C ARG A 21 -1.69 -0.29 -12.31
N ARG A 22 -1.08 -0.87 -13.33
CA ARG A 22 -1.73 -1.04 -14.64
C ARG A 22 -2.96 -1.94 -14.59
N TYR A 23 -2.94 -2.95 -13.73
CA TYR A 23 -4.00 -3.96 -13.63
C TYR A 23 -4.82 -3.87 -12.33
N GLN A 24 -4.67 -2.82 -11.55
CA GLN A 24 -5.43 -2.60 -10.33
C GLN A 24 -6.94 -2.59 -10.64
N ALA A 25 -7.74 -3.31 -9.84
CA ALA A 25 -9.19 -3.30 -9.95
C ALA A 25 -9.77 -2.04 -9.28
N GLY A 26 -10.74 -1.41 -9.96
CA GLY A 26 -11.48 -0.25 -9.46
C GLY A 26 -11.54 0.88 -10.48
N GLU A 27 -12.74 1.41 -10.73
CA GLU A 27 -12.97 2.46 -11.75
C GLU A 27 -12.32 3.80 -11.37
N ASP A 28 -12.12 4.06 -10.07
CA ASP A 28 -11.62 5.34 -9.56
C ASP A 28 -10.09 5.39 -9.36
N ALA A 29 -9.39 4.26 -9.52
CA ALA A 29 -7.94 4.22 -9.32
C ALA A 29 -7.19 4.62 -10.60
N PRO A 30 -6.16 5.49 -10.54
CA PRO A 30 -5.36 5.82 -11.69
C PRO A 30 -4.50 4.62 -12.13
N HIS A 31 -4.84 4.02 -13.27
CA HIS A 31 -4.19 2.81 -13.81
C HIS A 31 -2.87 3.10 -14.57
N SER A 32 -2.39 4.33 -14.59
CA SER A 32 -1.14 4.73 -15.24
C SER A 32 -0.57 5.99 -14.60
N ILE A 33 0.71 6.24 -14.84
CA ILE A 33 1.35 7.48 -14.36
C ILE A 33 0.70 8.72 -14.99
N PRO A 34 0.33 8.76 -16.29
CA PRO A 34 -0.45 9.87 -16.85
C PRO A 34 -1.77 10.11 -16.13
N ALA A 35 -2.55 9.07 -15.86
CA ALA A 35 -3.82 9.21 -15.13
C ALA A 35 -3.62 9.73 -13.69
N LEU A 36 -2.57 9.27 -13.01
CA LEU A 36 -2.20 9.77 -11.69
C LEU A 36 -1.74 11.24 -11.74
N ARG A 37 -0.96 11.62 -12.75
CA ARG A 37 -0.55 13.01 -12.99
C ARG A 37 -1.77 13.93 -13.13
N ASP A 38 -2.73 13.53 -13.98
CA ASP A 38 -3.95 14.30 -14.25
C ASP A 38 -4.82 14.40 -12.99
N TYR A 39 -4.92 13.32 -12.23
CA TYR A 39 -5.59 13.31 -10.92
C TYR A 39 -4.93 14.27 -9.93
N LEU A 40 -3.60 14.26 -9.80
CA LEU A 40 -2.85 15.15 -8.89
C LEU A 40 -3.03 16.62 -9.30
N SER A 41 -2.96 16.92 -10.61
CA SER A 41 -3.20 18.25 -11.14
C SER A 41 -4.61 18.76 -10.81
N GLY A 42 -5.63 17.95 -11.08
CA GLY A 42 -7.02 18.33 -10.83
C GLY A 42 -7.37 18.43 -9.34
N LYS A 43 -6.87 17.52 -8.52
CA LYS A 43 -7.18 17.46 -7.09
C LYS A 43 -6.52 18.58 -6.28
N TYR A 44 -5.27 18.91 -6.62
CA TYR A 44 -4.44 19.84 -5.84
C TYR A 44 -4.13 21.15 -6.57
N ASN A 45 -4.71 21.36 -7.77
CA ASN A 45 -4.45 22.53 -8.63
C ASN A 45 -2.97 22.71 -8.99
N ILE A 46 -2.19 21.63 -9.05
CA ILE A 46 -0.79 21.69 -9.44
C ILE A 46 -0.71 21.97 -10.95
N PRO A 47 0.03 22.99 -11.41
CA PRO A 47 0.18 23.24 -12.82
C PRO A 47 0.75 22.03 -13.58
N MET A 48 0.12 21.67 -14.70
CA MET A 48 0.46 20.47 -15.46
C MET A 48 1.94 20.43 -15.84
N PHE A 49 2.53 21.58 -16.23
CA PHE A 49 3.93 21.65 -16.64
C PHE A 49 4.93 21.26 -15.53
N GLU A 50 4.60 21.51 -14.24
CA GLU A 50 5.46 21.08 -13.11
C GLU A 50 5.43 19.54 -12.94
N LEU A 51 4.26 18.92 -13.11
CA LEU A 51 4.11 17.47 -13.05
C LEU A 51 4.69 16.79 -14.30
N GLU A 52 4.52 17.36 -15.48
CA GLU A 52 5.09 16.84 -16.73
C GLU A 52 6.61 16.80 -16.67
N ALA A 53 7.25 17.91 -16.30
CA ALA A 53 8.71 17.97 -16.19
C ALA A 53 9.28 16.89 -15.24
N MET A 54 8.55 16.58 -14.18
CA MET A 54 8.94 15.59 -13.18
C MET A 54 8.64 14.16 -13.63
N LEU A 55 7.46 13.91 -14.17
CA LEU A 55 6.93 12.55 -14.37
C LEU A 55 7.16 12.00 -15.77
N GLN A 56 7.53 12.84 -16.76
CA GLN A 56 7.71 12.39 -18.13
C GLN A 56 8.70 11.21 -18.27
N PRO A 57 9.87 11.20 -17.60
CA PRO A 57 10.78 10.05 -17.68
C PRO A 57 10.18 8.75 -17.14
N LEU A 58 9.30 8.84 -16.13
CA LEU A 58 8.61 7.68 -15.60
C LEU A 58 7.47 7.21 -16.50
N ILE A 59 6.79 8.15 -17.17
CA ILE A 59 5.75 7.87 -18.16
C ILE A 59 6.36 7.13 -19.36
N ASP A 60 7.50 7.60 -19.85
CA ASP A 60 8.21 6.99 -20.98
C ASP A 60 8.64 5.57 -20.62
N LEU A 61 9.18 5.36 -19.43
CA LEU A 61 9.56 4.05 -18.93
C LEU A 61 8.35 3.10 -18.78
N GLU A 62 7.24 3.57 -18.16
CA GLU A 62 6.00 2.78 -18.03
C GLU A 62 5.49 2.36 -19.41
N ASN A 63 5.38 3.30 -20.34
CA ASN A 63 4.89 3.04 -21.70
C ASN A 63 5.80 2.06 -22.45
N TYR A 64 7.13 2.20 -22.33
CA TYR A 64 8.08 1.30 -22.96
C TYR A 64 7.92 -0.14 -22.47
N VAL A 65 7.89 -0.34 -21.15
CA VAL A 65 7.73 -1.67 -20.56
C VAL A 65 6.38 -2.28 -20.97
N VAL A 66 5.28 -1.55 -20.81
CA VAL A 66 3.93 -2.07 -21.11
C VAL A 66 3.78 -2.43 -22.58
N SER A 67 4.31 -1.59 -23.50
CA SER A 67 4.16 -1.80 -24.95
C SER A 67 5.02 -2.93 -25.50
N ASN A 68 6.13 -3.27 -24.83
CA ASN A 68 7.07 -4.28 -25.32
C ASN A 68 6.98 -5.60 -24.53
N LEU A 69 6.24 -5.65 -23.43
CA LEU A 69 6.09 -6.85 -22.61
C LEU A 69 5.22 -7.89 -23.31
N GLN A 70 5.88 -8.93 -23.87
CA GLN A 70 5.21 -10.04 -24.55
C GLN A 70 4.71 -11.09 -23.56
N VAL A 71 3.57 -10.80 -22.93
CA VAL A 71 2.83 -11.65 -21.99
C VAL A 71 1.35 -11.44 -22.25
N SER A 72 0.54 -12.47 -22.11
CA SER A 72 -0.90 -12.36 -22.33
C SER A 72 -1.55 -11.46 -21.25
N GLU A 73 -2.58 -10.72 -21.64
CA GLU A 73 -3.30 -9.86 -20.70
C GLU A 73 -3.96 -10.68 -19.57
N GLU A 74 -4.38 -11.90 -19.88
CA GLU A 74 -4.96 -12.82 -18.90
C GLU A 74 -3.95 -13.17 -17.80
N GLN A 75 -2.70 -13.53 -18.18
CA GLN A 75 -1.61 -13.79 -17.24
C GLN A 75 -1.29 -12.56 -16.39
N LEU A 76 -1.20 -11.39 -17.02
CA LEU A 76 -0.91 -10.15 -16.29
C LEU A 76 -2.04 -9.82 -15.31
N ARG A 77 -3.30 -9.95 -15.70
CA ARG A 77 -4.44 -9.77 -14.78
C ARG A 77 -4.43 -10.81 -13.65
N PHE A 78 -4.06 -12.05 -13.95
CA PHE A 78 -3.99 -13.11 -12.92
C PHE A 78 -3.03 -12.75 -11.79
N PHE A 79 -1.83 -12.28 -12.11
CA PHE A 79 -0.79 -11.99 -11.11
C PHE A 79 -0.89 -10.59 -10.51
N PHE A 80 -1.31 -9.58 -11.27
CA PHE A 80 -1.15 -8.18 -10.89
C PHE A 80 -2.46 -7.44 -10.60
N SER A 81 -3.63 -8.03 -10.82
CA SER A 81 -4.88 -7.39 -10.40
C SER A 81 -5.24 -7.75 -8.95
N SER A 82 -5.70 -6.74 -8.20
CA SER A 82 -6.35 -6.98 -6.91
C SER A 82 -7.75 -7.54 -7.14
N ARG A 83 -8.19 -8.43 -6.24
CA ARG A 83 -9.51 -9.06 -6.31
C ARG A 83 -10.33 -8.70 -5.08
N GLY A 84 -11.65 -8.70 -5.21
CA GLY A 84 -12.53 -8.38 -4.09
C GLY A 84 -12.24 -9.27 -2.88
N GLY A 85 -11.90 -8.64 -1.75
CA GLY A 85 -11.55 -9.33 -0.51
C GLY A 85 -10.06 -9.66 -0.33
N THR A 86 -9.19 -9.40 -1.32
CA THR A 86 -7.73 -9.52 -1.14
C THR A 86 -7.10 -8.17 -0.79
N THR A 87 -6.06 -8.19 0.04
CA THR A 87 -5.32 -6.98 0.44
C THR A 87 -4.25 -6.58 -0.59
N SER A 88 -3.88 -7.48 -1.49
CA SER A 88 -2.86 -7.26 -2.52
C SER A 88 -3.05 -8.18 -3.72
N ALA A 89 -2.41 -7.84 -4.85
CA ALA A 89 -2.28 -8.71 -5.99
C ALA A 89 -1.43 -9.95 -5.66
N LEU A 90 -1.59 -11.02 -6.43
CA LEU A 90 -0.92 -12.30 -6.19
C LEU A 90 0.60 -12.24 -6.39
N ALA A 91 1.07 -11.32 -7.24
CA ALA A 91 2.50 -11.18 -7.53
C ALA A 91 3.36 -10.95 -6.28
N ARG A 92 2.94 -10.09 -5.34
CA ARG A 92 3.74 -9.78 -4.14
C ARG A 92 3.94 -10.96 -3.20
N PRO A 93 2.90 -11.70 -2.79
CA PRO A 93 3.10 -12.85 -1.91
C PRO A 93 3.92 -13.97 -2.57
N LEU A 94 3.77 -14.20 -3.88
CA LEU A 94 4.60 -15.16 -4.61
C LEU A 94 6.06 -14.67 -4.71
N TYR A 95 6.27 -13.41 -5.05
CA TYR A 95 7.59 -12.81 -5.11
C TYR A 95 8.35 -12.88 -3.77
N ALA A 96 7.66 -12.62 -2.66
CA ALA A 96 8.27 -12.74 -1.33
C ALA A 96 8.77 -14.16 -1.03
N VAL A 97 8.08 -15.20 -1.53
CA VAL A 97 8.52 -16.59 -1.41
C VAL A 97 9.68 -16.89 -2.36
N LEU A 98 9.60 -16.42 -3.59
CA LEU A 98 10.63 -16.61 -4.62
C LEU A 98 11.97 -16.00 -4.20
N HIS A 99 11.95 -14.78 -3.65
CA HIS A 99 13.15 -14.07 -3.20
C HIS A 99 13.72 -14.56 -1.88
N SER A 100 12.89 -15.02 -0.96
CA SER A 100 13.37 -15.53 0.31
C SER A 100 14.12 -16.86 0.17
N ARG A 101 13.93 -17.57 -0.94
CA ARG A 101 14.48 -18.92 -1.16
C ARG A 101 14.74 -19.19 -2.66
N PRO A 102 15.93 -18.82 -3.17
CA PRO A 102 16.27 -18.91 -4.61
C PRO A 102 16.17 -20.30 -5.23
N HIS A 103 15.94 -21.36 -4.44
CA HIS A 103 15.79 -22.73 -4.88
C HIS A 103 14.51 -23.37 -4.34
N TYR A 104 13.37 -22.66 -4.45
CA TYR A 104 12.09 -23.15 -3.95
C TYR A 104 11.79 -24.61 -4.40
N GLY A 105 12.01 -24.93 -5.67
CA GLY A 105 11.79 -26.30 -6.20
C GLY A 105 12.61 -27.38 -5.52
N SER A 106 13.74 -27.05 -4.89
CA SER A 106 14.61 -28.00 -4.17
C SER A 106 14.29 -28.11 -2.67
N LEU A 107 13.29 -27.36 -2.16
CA LEU A 107 12.92 -27.41 -0.75
C LEU A 107 12.25 -28.74 -0.37
N PRO A 108 12.46 -29.20 0.88
CA PRO A 108 11.66 -30.30 1.44
C PRO A 108 10.16 -29.96 1.42
N GLU A 109 9.30 -30.96 1.23
CA GLU A 109 7.84 -30.78 1.15
C GLU A 109 7.23 -30.01 2.33
N ALA A 110 7.73 -30.24 3.56
CA ALA A 110 7.29 -29.51 4.75
C ALA A 110 7.60 -28.00 4.67
N GLU A 111 8.73 -27.63 4.04
CA GLU A 111 9.10 -26.23 3.87
C GLU A 111 8.35 -25.58 2.71
N LYS A 112 8.05 -26.34 1.64
CA LYS A 112 7.16 -25.89 0.56
C LYS A 112 5.76 -25.61 1.08
N LEU A 113 5.21 -26.52 1.91
CA LEU A 113 3.92 -26.31 2.56
C LEU A 113 3.92 -25.05 3.46
N GLY A 114 5.01 -24.82 4.21
CA GLY A 114 5.17 -23.60 5.00
C GLY A 114 5.21 -22.33 4.14
N ALA A 115 5.87 -22.39 2.98
CA ALA A 115 5.90 -21.28 2.02
C ALA A 115 4.52 -21.02 1.40
N LEU A 116 3.82 -22.09 1.00
CA LEU A 116 2.45 -22.00 0.49
C LEU A 116 1.50 -21.38 1.53
N LYS A 117 1.55 -21.81 2.79
CA LYS A 117 0.74 -21.20 3.87
C LYS A 117 0.96 -19.71 3.99
N ARG A 118 2.21 -19.22 3.88
CA ARG A 118 2.50 -17.77 3.88
C ARG A 118 1.85 -17.03 2.71
N VAL A 119 1.85 -17.64 1.50
CA VAL A 119 1.16 -17.06 0.34
C VAL A 119 -0.36 -17.04 0.57
N LEU A 120 -0.94 -18.18 0.98
CA LEU A 120 -2.38 -18.28 1.24
C LEU A 120 -2.85 -17.33 2.34
N ALA A 121 -2.09 -17.18 3.42
CA ALA A 121 -2.41 -16.26 4.50
C ALA A 121 -2.52 -14.82 3.97
N ARG A 122 -1.57 -14.39 3.14
CA ARG A 122 -1.60 -13.07 2.52
C ARG A 122 -2.76 -12.88 1.54
N VAL A 123 -3.05 -13.88 0.73
CA VAL A 123 -4.17 -13.86 -0.21
C VAL A 123 -5.50 -13.75 0.55
N LEU A 124 -5.62 -14.45 1.67
CA LEU A 124 -6.83 -14.47 2.52
C LEU A 124 -6.90 -13.31 3.52
N GLY A 125 -5.83 -12.52 3.68
CA GLY A 125 -5.76 -11.46 4.68
C GLY A 125 -5.69 -11.98 6.12
N LEU A 126 -5.05 -13.14 6.33
CA LEU A 126 -4.92 -13.87 7.60
C LEU A 126 -3.45 -13.89 8.07
N GLU A 127 -3.24 -14.31 9.32
CA GLU A 127 -1.91 -14.67 9.79
C GLU A 127 -1.57 -16.12 9.41
N THR A 128 -0.28 -16.45 9.31
CA THR A 128 0.14 -17.81 8.90
C THR A 128 -0.29 -18.87 9.93
N GLU A 129 -0.37 -18.50 11.19
CA GLU A 129 -0.82 -19.31 12.32
C GLU A 129 -2.28 -19.76 12.19
N ASP A 130 -3.13 -18.93 11.55
CA ASP A 130 -4.54 -19.29 11.30
C ASP A 130 -4.67 -20.48 10.33
N LEU A 131 -3.61 -20.73 9.54
CA LEU A 131 -3.52 -21.82 8.59
C LEU A 131 -2.70 -23.03 9.11
N ALA A 132 -2.38 -23.06 10.41
CA ALA A 132 -1.56 -24.14 11.00
C ALA A 132 -2.13 -25.54 10.74
N GLY A 133 -3.46 -25.69 10.79
CA GLY A 133 -4.18 -26.95 10.57
C GLY A 133 -4.29 -27.40 9.11
N ILE A 134 -3.81 -26.63 8.13
CA ILE A 134 -3.88 -26.98 6.71
C ILE A 134 -2.63 -27.80 6.36
N ASP A 135 -2.75 -29.11 6.39
CA ASP A 135 -1.68 -30.07 6.04
C ASP A 135 -1.99 -30.89 4.78
N SER A 136 -3.21 -30.76 4.27
CA SER A 136 -3.73 -31.50 3.13
C SER A 136 -4.72 -30.66 2.33
N PHE A 137 -4.98 -31.09 1.09
CA PHE A 137 -5.99 -30.48 0.25
C PHE A 137 -7.39 -30.51 0.88
N ASP A 138 -7.75 -31.63 1.48
CA ASP A 138 -9.02 -31.78 2.20
C ASP A 138 -9.16 -30.78 3.36
N ALA A 139 -8.08 -30.53 4.10
CA ALA A 139 -8.07 -29.54 5.17
C ALA A 139 -8.23 -28.12 4.60
N LEU A 140 -7.57 -27.81 3.49
CA LEU A 140 -7.74 -26.52 2.79
C LEU A 140 -9.19 -26.34 2.33
N ILE A 141 -9.80 -27.33 1.66
CA ILE A 141 -11.19 -27.22 1.17
C ILE A 141 -12.16 -27.00 2.34
N ARG A 142 -12.03 -27.76 3.43
CA ARG A 142 -12.88 -27.53 4.63
C ARG A 142 -12.73 -26.13 5.20
N PHE A 143 -11.51 -25.62 5.25
CA PHE A 143 -11.24 -24.27 5.70
C PHE A 143 -11.89 -23.23 4.78
N LEU A 144 -11.70 -23.35 3.46
CA LEU A 144 -12.24 -22.43 2.47
C LEU A 144 -13.78 -22.41 2.44
N LEU A 145 -14.44 -23.57 2.65
CA LEU A 145 -15.90 -23.63 2.74
C LEU A 145 -16.47 -22.83 3.92
N GLN A 146 -15.72 -22.70 5.00
CA GLN A 146 -16.11 -21.93 6.18
C GLN A 146 -15.62 -20.47 6.13
N SER A 147 -14.69 -20.15 5.22
CA SER A 147 -14.12 -18.82 5.05
C SER A 147 -15.12 -17.86 4.40
N PRO A 148 -15.17 -16.58 4.82
CA PRO A 148 -15.96 -15.53 4.17
C PRO A 148 -15.34 -15.03 2.85
N ALA A 149 -14.23 -15.61 2.40
CA ALA A 149 -13.57 -15.25 1.15
C ALA A 149 -14.50 -15.42 -0.06
N THR A 150 -14.32 -14.57 -1.08
CA THR A 150 -15.05 -14.69 -2.35
C THR A 150 -14.70 -15.96 -3.11
N GLU A 151 -15.57 -16.41 -4.00
CA GLU A 151 -15.32 -17.63 -4.78
C GLU A 151 -14.04 -17.54 -5.63
N ASP A 152 -13.72 -16.36 -6.18
CA ASP A 152 -12.48 -16.14 -6.92
C ASP A 152 -11.24 -16.35 -6.03
N VAL A 153 -11.28 -15.87 -4.80
CA VAL A 153 -10.19 -16.05 -3.83
C VAL A 153 -10.05 -17.52 -3.42
N LYS A 154 -11.18 -18.21 -3.19
CA LYS A 154 -11.18 -19.66 -2.91
C LYS A 154 -10.59 -20.46 -4.06
N TRP A 155 -10.96 -20.10 -5.29
CA TRP A 155 -10.40 -20.74 -6.49
C TRP A 155 -8.89 -20.58 -6.57
N ILE A 156 -8.37 -19.34 -6.34
CA ILE A 156 -6.93 -19.08 -6.33
C ILE A 156 -6.22 -19.89 -5.27
N CYS A 157 -6.74 -19.94 -4.04
CA CYS A 157 -6.14 -20.72 -2.96
C CYS A 157 -6.07 -22.19 -3.33
N THR A 158 -7.10 -22.72 -4.00
CA THR A 158 -7.15 -24.09 -4.50
C THR A 158 -6.12 -24.32 -5.59
N ALA A 159 -6.04 -23.44 -6.58
CA ALA A 159 -5.08 -23.50 -7.68
C ALA A 159 -3.63 -23.43 -7.17
N LEU A 160 -3.33 -22.52 -6.26
CA LEU A 160 -2.00 -22.41 -5.64
C LEU A 160 -1.61 -23.65 -4.85
N PHE A 161 -2.55 -24.30 -4.18
CA PHE A 161 -2.25 -25.52 -3.44
C PHE A 161 -1.80 -26.66 -4.36
N TYR A 162 -2.35 -26.72 -5.56
CA TYR A 162 -1.99 -27.76 -6.55
C TYR A 162 -0.73 -27.44 -7.34
N SER A 163 -0.55 -26.19 -7.74
CA SER A 163 0.43 -25.82 -8.77
C SER A 163 1.25 -24.58 -8.40
N ILE A 164 1.59 -24.38 -7.12
CA ILE A 164 2.35 -23.19 -6.71
C ILE A 164 3.70 -23.10 -7.44
N ASP A 165 4.37 -24.22 -7.69
CA ASP A 165 5.66 -24.27 -8.42
C ASP A 165 5.50 -23.69 -9.84
N GLU A 166 4.41 -24.07 -10.55
CA GLU A 166 4.11 -23.58 -11.89
C GLU A 166 3.82 -22.07 -11.90
N TYR A 167 3.01 -21.60 -10.95
CA TYR A 167 2.71 -20.16 -10.81
C TYR A 167 3.94 -19.33 -10.43
N MET A 168 4.84 -19.88 -9.62
CA MET A 168 6.09 -19.21 -9.28
C MET A 168 7.04 -19.12 -10.48
N GLU A 169 7.15 -20.20 -11.27
CA GLU A 169 7.95 -20.21 -12.50
C GLU A 169 7.38 -19.23 -13.54
N GLU A 170 6.06 -19.22 -13.71
CA GLU A 170 5.38 -18.30 -14.62
C GLU A 170 5.61 -16.84 -14.21
N LEU A 171 5.46 -16.49 -12.93
CA LEU A 171 5.74 -15.16 -12.41
C LEU A 171 7.21 -14.78 -12.62
N ASP A 172 8.15 -15.68 -12.35
CA ASP A 172 9.58 -15.46 -12.55
C ASP A 172 9.89 -15.13 -14.03
N ILE A 173 9.30 -15.87 -14.96
CA ILE A 173 9.44 -15.59 -16.42
C ILE A 173 8.90 -14.19 -16.75
N ILE A 174 7.74 -13.81 -16.23
CA ILE A 174 7.15 -12.49 -16.45
C ILE A 174 8.06 -11.40 -15.88
N LEU A 175 8.53 -11.57 -14.64
CA LEU A 175 9.38 -10.58 -13.98
C LEU A 175 10.74 -10.44 -14.70
N ARG A 176 11.36 -11.53 -15.15
CA ARG A 176 12.61 -11.45 -15.92
C ARG A 176 12.43 -10.66 -17.21
N LYS A 177 11.34 -10.90 -17.96
CA LYS A 177 11.04 -10.13 -19.18
C LYS A 177 10.80 -8.65 -18.88
N ALA A 178 9.97 -8.35 -17.89
CA ALA A 178 9.66 -6.98 -17.51
C ALA A 178 10.90 -6.25 -16.99
N THR A 179 11.72 -6.91 -16.16
CA THR A 179 12.96 -6.36 -15.60
C THR A 179 13.99 -6.06 -16.69
N ALA A 180 14.13 -6.92 -17.70
CA ALA A 180 15.01 -6.66 -18.83
C ALA A 180 14.60 -5.38 -19.57
N LEU A 181 13.31 -5.23 -19.88
CA LEU A 181 12.77 -4.02 -20.52
C LEU A 181 12.91 -2.77 -19.63
N PHE A 182 12.68 -2.92 -18.33
CA PHE A 182 12.85 -1.83 -17.38
C PHE A 182 14.30 -1.33 -17.35
N LEU A 183 15.27 -2.24 -17.26
CA LEU A 183 16.69 -1.91 -17.18
C LEU A 183 17.21 -1.32 -18.52
N GLU A 184 16.65 -1.73 -19.64
CA GLU A 184 16.99 -1.17 -20.97
C GLU A 184 16.57 0.29 -21.12
N HIS A 185 15.47 0.71 -20.44
CA HIS A 185 14.88 2.04 -20.63
C HIS A 185 14.86 2.89 -19.34
N VAL A 186 15.51 2.44 -18.27
CA VAL A 186 15.62 3.25 -17.06
C VAL A 186 16.35 4.56 -17.35
N PRO A 187 15.80 5.73 -16.94
CA PRO A 187 16.39 7.02 -17.32
C PRO A 187 17.76 7.24 -16.68
N ASP A 188 18.67 7.93 -17.38
CA ASP A 188 20.02 8.27 -16.89
C ASP A 188 19.97 9.02 -15.52
N THR A 189 18.89 9.74 -15.27
CA THR A 189 18.68 10.47 -14.02
C THR A 189 18.34 9.57 -12.82
N ALA A 190 18.03 8.30 -13.04
CA ALA A 190 17.58 7.38 -11.98
C ALA A 190 18.55 7.32 -10.78
N ALA A 191 19.85 7.21 -11.03
CA ALA A 191 20.84 7.15 -9.96
C ALA A 191 20.89 8.44 -9.12
N SER A 192 20.68 9.60 -9.72
CA SER A 192 20.62 10.88 -8.99
C SER A 192 19.33 11.03 -8.22
N LEU A 193 18.18 10.60 -8.76
CA LEU A 193 16.89 10.56 -8.10
C LEU A 193 16.92 9.65 -6.87
N CYS A 194 17.49 8.45 -7.01
CA CYS A 194 17.64 7.51 -5.90
C CYS A 194 18.47 8.09 -4.75
N ARG A 195 19.62 8.72 -5.06
CA ARG A 195 20.44 9.37 -4.02
C ARG A 195 19.71 10.51 -3.32
N SER A 196 18.99 11.35 -4.09
CA SER A 196 18.18 12.43 -3.51
C SER A 196 17.09 11.88 -2.60
N ALA A 197 16.33 10.88 -3.07
CA ALA A 197 15.29 10.24 -2.29
C ALA A 197 15.83 9.62 -0.98
N MET A 198 16.99 8.98 -1.02
CA MET A 198 17.58 8.40 0.20
C MET A 198 18.10 9.45 1.16
N LYS A 199 18.60 10.59 0.67
CA LYS A 199 18.93 11.74 1.51
C LYS A 199 17.70 12.28 2.22
N ASP A 200 16.59 12.45 1.49
CA ASP A 200 15.32 12.92 2.03
C ASP A 200 14.72 11.91 3.02
N ALA A 201 14.77 10.63 2.68
CA ALA A 201 14.32 9.56 3.57
C ALA A 201 15.09 9.56 4.90
N LYS A 202 16.44 9.67 4.86
CA LYS A 202 17.27 9.78 6.06
C LYS A 202 16.89 10.98 6.91
N ALA A 203 16.62 12.13 6.28
CA ALA A 203 16.26 13.35 6.99
C ALA A 203 14.86 13.25 7.66
N LYS A 204 13.92 12.55 7.03
CA LYS A 204 12.54 12.42 7.51
C LYS A 204 12.33 11.25 8.48
N ILE A 205 12.99 10.12 8.24
CA ILE A 205 12.87 8.92 9.07
C ILE A 205 13.74 9.07 10.32
N GLY A 206 14.92 9.72 10.20
CA GLY A 206 15.85 9.90 11.30
C GLY A 206 16.32 8.57 11.90
N ASP A 207 16.67 8.63 13.17
CA ASP A 207 17.05 7.44 13.96
C ASP A 207 15.83 6.77 14.63
N ASP A 208 14.69 7.44 14.66
CA ASP A 208 13.41 6.90 15.18
C ASP A 208 12.29 7.00 14.14
N PRO A 209 12.02 5.91 13.43
CA PRO A 209 10.97 5.84 12.42
C PRO A 209 9.55 5.78 13.02
N VAL A 210 9.37 5.95 14.34
CA VAL A 210 8.06 5.82 15.01
C VAL A 210 6.99 6.67 14.33
N ALA A 211 7.31 7.91 13.95
CA ALA A 211 6.37 8.81 13.29
C ALA A 211 5.90 8.26 11.93
N LEU A 212 6.79 7.58 11.19
CA LEU A 212 6.43 6.97 9.91
C LEU A 212 5.58 5.71 10.12
N PHE A 213 5.89 4.93 11.15
CA PHE A 213 5.15 3.69 11.47
C PHE A 213 3.78 3.97 12.09
N VAL A 214 3.63 5.00 12.89
CA VAL A 214 2.33 5.41 13.43
C VAL A 214 1.37 5.78 12.32
N ASN A 215 1.84 6.53 11.31
CA ASN A 215 1.03 6.92 10.15
C ASN A 215 0.68 5.74 9.21
N LEU A 216 1.46 4.65 9.24
CA LEU A 216 1.26 3.47 8.41
C LEU A 216 0.51 2.35 9.13
N SER A 217 0.09 2.53 10.39
CA SER A 217 -0.64 1.54 11.21
C SER A 217 0.06 0.18 11.28
N LEU A 218 1.40 0.15 11.41
CA LEU A 218 2.17 -1.08 11.41
C LEU A 218 2.01 -1.83 12.75
N PRO A 219 1.68 -3.13 12.75
CA PRO A 219 1.38 -3.89 13.96
C PRO A 219 2.59 -4.18 14.85
N GLN A 220 3.79 -4.21 14.28
CA GLN A 220 5.05 -4.49 15.01
C GLN A 220 6.22 -3.69 14.42
N ARG A 221 7.16 -3.28 15.29
CA ARG A 221 8.42 -2.68 14.86
C ARG A 221 9.38 -3.79 14.42
N PRO A 222 9.93 -3.73 13.19
CA PRO A 222 10.94 -4.68 12.78
C PRO A 222 12.24 -4.45 13.57
N GLU A 223 13.02 -5.50 13.78
CA GLU A 223 14.36 -5.36 14.36
C GLU A 223 15.32 -4.66 13.40
N ARG A 224 15.11 -4.90 12.11
CA ARG A 224 15.84 -4.29 10.99
C ARG A 224 14.89 -3.64 10.04
N LEU A 225 15.27 -2.49 9.50
CA LEU A 225 14.53 -1.80 8.45
C LEU A 225 15.47 -1.53 7.28
N THR A 226 15.12 -2.04 6.13
CA THR A 226 15.77 -1.71 4.86
C THR A 226 14.97 -0.62 4.16
N VAL A 227 15.62 0.48 3.76
CA VAL A 227 14.98 1.55 2.99
C VAL A 227 15.58 1.58 1.59
N VAL A 228 14.71 1.47 0.58
CA VAL A 228 15.08 1.37 -0.84
C VAL A 228 14.32 2.44 -1.63
N PRO A 229 14.94 3.16 -2.58
CA PRO A 229 14.21 4.09 -3.43
C PRO A 229 13.31 3.35 -4.41
N SER A 230 12.19 3.95 -4.80
CA SER A 230 11.31 3.42 -5.84
C SER A 230 10.89 4.52 -6.82
N MET A 231 11.05 4.23 -8.12
CA MET A 231 10.57 5.07 -9.22
C MET A 231 9.10 4.80 -9.54
N MET A 232 8.66 3.55 -9.45
CA MET A 232 7.28 3.21 -9.79
C MET A 232 6.32 3.47 -8.62
N ALA A 233 6.76 3.40 -7.37
CA ALA A 233 6.02 3.91 -6.21
C ALA A 233 6.35 5.38 -5.89
N PHE A 234 6.70 6.18 -6.88
CA PHE A 234 7.33 7.51 -6.81
C PHE A 234 6.68 8.53 -5.87
N HIS A 235 5.36 8.44 -5.68
CA HIS A 235 4.56 9.45 -4.94
C HIS A 235 4.24 9.05 -3.50
N GLY A 236 4.68 7.88 -3.06
CA GLY A 236 4.32 7.33 -1.76
C GLY A 236 5.43 6.54 -1.11
N VAL A 237 5.04 5.88 -0.04
CA VAL A 237 5.88 4.93 0.69
C VAL A 237 5.15 3.60 0.69
N GLN A 238 5.84 2.53 0.29
CA GLN A 238 5.30 1.18 0.26
C GLN A 238 6.07 0.31 1.24
N TRP A 239 5.36 -0.46 2.03
CA TRP A 239 5.95 -1.37 3.00
C TRP A 239 5.82 -2.83 2.56
N ASP A 240 6.93 -3.55 2.55
CA ASP A 240 6.95 -5.00 2.45
C ASP A 240 7.28 -5.61 3.82
N PHE A 241 6.25 -6.14 4.48
CA PHE A 241 6.37 -6.73 5.80
C PHE A 241 7.27 -7.96 5.83
N ALA A 242 7.27 -8.78 4.77
CA ALA A 242 8.06 -10.01 4.74
C ALA A 242 9.55 -9.75 4.58
N ALA A 243 9.89 -8.74 3.81
CA ALA A 243 11.26 -8.35 3.55
C ALA A 243 11.77 -7.28 4.54
N GLU A 244 10.95 -6.83 5.49
CA GLU A 244 11.26 -5.69 6.38
C GLU A 244 11.79 -4.49 5.60
N THR A 245 11.20 -4.25 4.40
CA THR A 245 11.69 -3.27 3.44
C THR A 245 10.67 -2.18 3.20
N LEU A 246 11.13 -0.92 3.29
CA LEU A 246 10.38 0.28 2.98
C LEU A 246 10.83 0.81 1.61
N TYR A 247 9.93 0.83 0.65
CA TYR A 247 10.15 1.45 -0.65
C TYR A 247 9.73 2.91 -0.59
N TYR A 248 10.70 3.82 -0.70
CA TYR A 248 10.51 5.25 -0.60
C TYR A 248 10.49 5.88 -1.99
N GLY A 249 9.37 6.49 -2.36
CA GLY A 249 9.17 7.07 -3.68
C GLY A 249 10.14 8.21 -3.99
N VAL A 250 10.73 8.17 -5.19
CA VAL A 250 11.76 9.15 -5.59
C VAL A 250 11.25 10.60 -5.64
N TYR A 251 9.94 10.81 -5.74
CA TYR A 251 9.30 12.11 -5.74
C TYR A 251 8.37 12.35 -4.54
N TYR A 252 8.40 11.48 -3.54
CA TYR A 252 7.50 11.59 -2.38
C TYR A 252 7.60 12.95 -1.68
N THR A 253 8.82 13.44 -1.45
CA THR A 253 9.05 14.75 -0.82
C THR A 253 8.63 15.90 -1.73
N GLN A 254 9.10 15.91 -2.98
CA GLN A 254 8.81 16.99 -3.94
C GLN A 254 7.33 17.12 -4.26
N LEU A 255 6.62 15.99 -4.41
CA LEU A 255 5.17 16.00 -4.61
C LEU A 255 4.44 16.51 -3.38
N GLY A 256 4.90 16.12 -2.17
CA GLY A 256 4.36 16.68 -0.93
C GLY A 256 4.50 18.21 -0.85
N GLU A 257 5.65 18.74 -1.24
CA GLU A 257 5.91 20.18 -1.30
C GLU A 257 5.04 20.88 -2.36
N LEU A 258 4.87 20.27 -3.54
CA LEU A 258 3.97 20.79 -4.57
C LEU A 258 2.50 20.79 -4.10
N ILE A 259 2.07 19.71 -3.46
CA ILE A 259 0.73 19.61 -2.90
C ILE A 259 0.51 20.72 -1.87
N VAL A 260 1.45 20.95 -0.97
CA VAL A 260 1.36 22.04 0.02
C VAL A 260 1.36 23.41 -0.67
N LYS A 261 2.23 23.62 -1.66
CA LYS A 261 2.35 24.89 -2.40
C LYS A 261 1.08 25.27 -3.16
N TYR A 262 0.40 24.28 -3.78
CA TYR A 262 -0.75 24.51 -4.65
C TYR A 262 -2.10 24.13 -4.02
N SER A 263 -2.11 23.39 -2.90
CA SER A 263 -3.35 23.15 -2.18
C SER A 263 -3.96 24.49 -1.75
N ASP A 264 -5.16 24.75 -2.22
CA ASP A 264 -5.94 25.86 -1.70
C ASP A 264 -6.20 25.61 -0.21
N GLN A 265 -5.51 26.38 0.64
CA GLN A 265 -5.67 26.28 2.09
C GLN A 265 -7.14 26.46 2.47
N SER A 266 -7.87 27.33 1.75
CA SER A 266 -9.30 27.55 1.97
C SER A 266 -10.13 26.30 1.67
N ALA A 267 -9.85 25.59 0.58
CA ALA A 267 -10.57 24.36 0.23
C ALA A 267 -10.30 23.22 1.23
N SER A 268 -9.07 23.09 1.73
CA SER A 268 -8.72 22.15 2.79
C SER A 268 -9.45 22.48 4.09
N LEU A 269 -9.41 23.73 4.51
CA LEU A 269 -10.13 24.22 5.69
C LEU A 269 -11.64 23.97 5.58
N VAL A 270 -12.23 24.27 4.42
CA VAL A 270 -13.68 24.05 4.18
C VAL A 270 -14.05 22.56 4.25
N ARG A 271 -13.24 21.65 3.69
CA ARG A 271 -13.50 20.20 3.81
C ARG A 271 -13.45 19.72 5.26
N ARG A 272 -12.42 20.12 6.01
CA ARG A 272 -12.28 19.79 7.44
C ARG A 272 -13.40 20.41 8.27
N LEU A 273 -13.78 21.65 8.01
CA LEU A 273 -14.94 22.30 8.66
C LEU A 273 -16.24 21.57 8.35
N LYS A 274 -16.49 21.16 7.10
CA LYS A 274 -17.65 20.34 6.74
C LYS A 274 -17.61 18.98 7.42
N SER A 275 -16.43 18.40 7.60
CA SER A 275 -16.26 17.14 8.29
C SER A 275 -16.61 17.25 9.76
N ILE A 276 -16.19 18.31 10.46
CA ILE A 276 -16.52 18.53 11.88
C ILE A 276 -17.94 19.09 12.06
N GLY A 277 -18.46 19.84 11.10
CA GLY A 277 -19.77 20.51 11.18
C GLY A 277 -20.98 19.58 11.27
N ASP A 278 -20.79 18.28 11.10
CA ASP A 278 -21.84 17.27 11.35
C ASP A 278 -21.85 16.86 12.83
N LYS A 279 -23.04 16.87 13.43
CA LYS A 279 -23.23 16.61 14.87
C LYS A 279 -22.69 15.22 15.26
N SER A 280 -22.98 14.19 14.47
CA SER A 280 -22.55 12.82 14.79
C SER A 280 -21.03 12.70 14.76
N ARG A 281 -20.36 13.33 13.78
CA ARG A 281 -18.90 13.31 13.70
C ARG A 281 -18.22 14.08 14.82
N LEU A 282 -18.81 15.20 15.25
CA LEU A 282 -18.32 15.93 16.42
C LEU A 282 -18.47 15.09 17.71
N GLU A 283 -19.58 14.39 17.86
CA GLU A 283 -19.80 13.48 19.00
C GLU A 283 -18.83 12.28 18.96
N ILE A 284 -18.48 11.77 17.78
CA ILE A 284 -17.45 10.72 17.60
C ILE A 284 -16.09 11.25 18.09
N LEU A 285 -15.64 12.42 17.62
CA LEU A 285 -14.38 13.02 18.08
C LEU A 285 -14.35 13.20 19.60
N ARG A 286 -15.47 13.59 20.19
CA ARG A 286 -15.62 13.71 21.64
C ARG A 286 -15.56 12.36 22.33
N ALA A 287 -16.17 11.31 21.76
CA ALA A 287 -16.21 9.97 22.34
C ALA A 287 -14.83 9.31 22.42
N VAL A 288 -13.93 9.61 21.49
CA VAL A 288 -12.56 9.07 21.43
C VAL A 288 -11.52 9.96 22.10
N LYS A 289 -11.91 11.13 22.63
CA LYS A 289 -10.98 12.12 23.21
C LYS A 289 -10.17 11.57 24.39
N ASP A 290 -10.79 10.74 25.21
CA ASP A 290 -10.21 10.26 26.46
C ASP A 290 -9.43 8.94 26.29
N GLY A 291 -9.42 8.38 25.09
CA GLY A 291 -8.66 7.17 24.75
C GLY A 291 -9.20 6.43 23.53
N PRO A 292 -8.41 5.49 22.99
CA PRO A 292 -8.77 4.72 21.82
C PRO A 292 -10.05 3.90 22.03
N CYS A 293 -11.02 4.04 21.12
CA CYS A 293 -12.28 3.31 21.13
C CYS A 293 -12.45 2.51 19.83
N ASN A 294 -13.04 1.32 19.89
CA ASN A 294 -13.42 0.59 18.70
C ASN A 294 -14.77 1.09 18.13
N GLY A 295 -15.03 0.79 16.86
CA GLY A 295 -16.24 1.27 16.18
C GLY A 295 -17.55 0.79 16.80
N GLN A 296 -17.56 -0.38 17.43
CA GLN A 296 -18.74 -0.97 18.07
C GLN A 296 -19.09 -0.24 19.38
N ASP A 297 -18.09 0.03 20.22
CA ASP A 297 -18.27 0.80 21.45
C ASP A 297 -18.79 2.22 21.16
N ILE A 298 -18.30 2.84 20.06
CA ILE A 298 -18.77 4.16 19.64
C ILE A 298 -20.21 4.10 19.14
N ALA A 299 -20.58 3.05 18.39
CA ALA A 299 -21.94 2.83 17.90
C ALA A 299 -22.94 2.69 19.06
N GLU A 300 -22.59 1.90 20.06
CA GLU A 300 -23.39 1.76 21.30
C GLU A 300 -23.49 3.08 22.07
N LYS A 301 -22.36 3.74 22.31
CA LYS A 301 -22.29 5.00 23.06
C LYS A 301 -23.10 6.12 22.43
N LEU A 302 -23.16 6.18 21.10
CA LEU A 302 -23.88 7.21 20.35
C LEU A 302 -25.27 6.76 19.88
N SER A 303 -25.65 5.50 20.12
CA SER A 303 -26.90 4.91 19.65
C SER A 303 -27.11 5.04 18.15
N LEU A 304 -26.03 4.82 17.38
CA LEU A 304 -26.03 4.86 15.92
C LEU A 304 -25.75 3.48 15.33
N ALA A 305 -26.22 3.24 14.10
CA ALA A 305 -25.92 1.98 13.41
C ALA A 305 -24.41 1.82 13.15
N PRO A 306 -23.83 0.61 13.30
CA PRO A 306 -22.40 0.37 13.06
C PRO A 306 -21.92 0.79 11.67
N ALA A 307 -22.74 0.61 10.63
CA ALA A 307 -22.43 1.05 9.28
C ALA A 307 -22.32 2.58 9.17
N THR A 308 -23.20 3.32 9.87
CA THR A 308 -23.14 4.78 9.93
C THR A 308 -21.89 5.27 10.64
N ILE A 309 -21.52 4.63 11.75
CA ILE A 309 -20.29 4.92 12.48
C ILE A 309 -19.08 4.65 11.57
N SER A 310 -19.01 3.49 10.91
CA SER A 310 -17.91 3.15 10.00
C SER A 310 -17.73 4.21 8.89
N HIS A 311 -18.84 4.68 8.30
CA HIS A 311 -18.80 5.75 7.31
C HIS A 311 -18.25 7.06 7.89
N HIS A 312 -18.74 7.50 9.05
CA HIS A 312 -18.26 8.73 9.71
C HIS A 312 -16.80 8.63 10.12
N MET A 313 -16.35 7.47 10.64
CA MET A 313 -14.97 7.22 11.01
C MET A 313 -14.02 7.32 9.80
N ASN A 314 -14.41 6.70 8.67
CA ASN A 314 -13.64 6.78 7.44
C ASN A 314 -13.50 8.23 6.92
N LEU A 315 -14.57 9.02 6.98
CA LEU A 315 -14.50 10.43 6.60
C LEU A 315 -13.54 11.22 7.52
N LEU A 316 -13.61 11.00 8.83
CA LEU A 316 -12.73 11.67 9.79
C LEU A 316 -11.26 11.24 9.63
N CYS A 317 -11.00 9.96 9.35
CA CYS A 317 -9.65 9.47 9.06
C CYS A 317 -9.10 10.06 7.75
N ASN A 318 -9.93 10.13 6.70
CA ASN A 318 -9.53 10.70 5.41
C ASN A 318 -9.15 12.18 5.50
N GLU A 319 -9.78 12.93 6.41
CA GLU A 319 -9.43 14.33 6.67
C GLU A 319 -8.31 14.49 7.74
N GLY A 320 -7.74 13.37 8.22
CA GLY A 320 -6.67 13.38 9.21
C GLY A 320 -7.09 13.88 10.59
N LEU A 321 -8.37 13.72 10.95
CA LEU A 321 -8.90 14.13 12.25
C LEU A 321 -8.89 12.99 13.26
N LEU A 322 -8.86 11.75 12.76
CA LEU A 322 -8.69 10.53 13.52
C LEU A 322 -7.57 9.68 12.94
N THR A 323 -6.93 8.91 13.79
CA THR A 323 -6.07 7.78 13.43
C THR A 323 -6.76 6.47 13.76
N ALA A 324 -6.48 5.42 12.96
CA ALA A 324 -6.99 4.08 13.19
C ALA A 324 -5.82 3.13 13.44
N THR A 325 -5.86 2.42 14.57
CA THR A 325 -4.86 1.43 14.95
C THR A 325 -5.51 0.06 15.08
N ARG A 326 -4.96 -0.95 14.42
CA ARG A 326 -5.46 -2.32 14.54
C ARG A 326 -4.92 -2.97 15.81
N ARG A 327 -5.82 -3.55 16.63
CA ARG A 327 -5.48 -4.35 17.82
C ARG A 327 -6.20 -5.69 17.70
N GLY A 328 -5.45 -6.73 17.35
CA GLY A 328 -6.04 -8.03 17.02
C GLY A 328 -6.97 -7.94 15.80
N THR A 329 -8.20 -8.37 15.93
CA THR A 329 -9.23 -8.33 14.87
C THR A 329 -9.98 -6.99 14.80
N SER A 330 -9.78 -6.07 15.76
CA SER A 330 -10.55 -4.84 15.88
C SER A 330 -9.72 -3.60 15.54
N LEU A 331 -10.37 -2.61 14.91
CA LEU A 331 -9.82 -1.27 14.67
C LEU A 331 -10.19 -0.36 15.84
N TYR A 332 -9.18 0.29 16.41
CA TYR A 332 -9.32 1.30 17.45
C TYR A 332 -9.01 2.67 16.86
N TYR A 333 -9.80 3.64 17.22
CA TYR A 333 -9.73 4.99 16.71
C TYR A 333 -9.40 5.97 17.82
N GLU A 334 -8.53 6.91 17.55
CA GLU A 334 -8.14 7.99 18.48
C GLU A 334 -7.95 9.31 17.74
N PRO A 335 -8.05 10.48 18.42
CA PRO A 335 -7.87 11.75 17.79
C PRO A 335 -6.43 11.91 17.28
N ASP A 336 -6.26 12.39 16.06
CA ASP A 336 -4.97 12.91 15.61
C ASP A 336 -4.75 14.32 16.22
N CYS A 337 -4.25 14.35 17.45
CA CYS A 337 -4.10 15.60 18.20
C CYS A 337 -3.17 16.60 17.52
N GLU A 338 -2.15 16.14 16.79
CA GLU A 338 -1.23 17.00 16.07
C GLU A 338 -1.92 17.66 14.88
N ASN A 339 -2.60 16.87 14.06
CA ASN A 339 -3.34 17.39 12.90
C ASN A 339 -4.54 18.25 13.32
N LEU A 340 -5.26 17.88 14.39
CA LEU A 340 -6.33 18.72 14.94
C LEU A 340 -5.80 20.08 15.43
N SER A 341 -4.68 20.08 16.15
CA SER A 341 -4.05 21.32 16.63
C SER A 341 -3.54 22.17 15.48
N ARG A 342 -2.98 21.55 14.43
CA ARG A 342 -2.56 22.26 13.23
C ARG A 342 -3.75 22.85 12.50
N PHE A 343 -4.81 22.10 12.30
CA PHE A 343 -6.05 22.58 11.68
C PHE A 343 -6.66 23.79 12.41
N LEU A 344 -6.69 23.77 13.73
CA LEU A 344 -7.20 24.89 14.52
C LEU A 344 -6.34 26.15 14.37
N ARG A 345 -4.99 26.02 14.34
CA ARG A 345 -4.08 27.14 14.07
C ARG A 345 -4.23 27.67 12.63
N GLU A 346 -4.38 26.79 11.64
CA GLU A 346 -4.63 27.16 10.24
C GLU A 346 -5.94 27.96 10.11
N LEU A 347 -6.99 27.49 10.79
CA LEU A 347 -8.29 28.17 10.81
C LEU A 347 -8.22 29.55 11.49
N GLU A 348 -7.55 29.62 12.64
CA GLU A 348 -7.32 30.90 13.35
C GLU A 348 -6.58 31.89 12.45
N HIS A 349 -5.47 31.46 11.83
CA HIS A 349 -4.70 32.32 10.92
C HIS A 349 -5.47 32.73 9.65
N TYR A 350 -6.42 31.91 9.19
CA TYR A 350 -7.24 32.23 8.03
C TYR A 350 -8.35 33.25 8.35
N LEU A 351 -8.86 33.22 9.59
CA LEU A 351 -9.99 34.09 10.01
C LEU A 351 -9.57 35.38 10.73
N LEU A 352 -8.41 35.36 11.38
CA LEU A 352 -7.87 36.47 12.17
C LEU A 352 -6.54 36.98 11.63
#